data_06aa8ce0395e77e713f34b375f2b0cc5
#
_entry.id   06aa8ce0395e77e713f34b375f2b0cc5
#
_cell.length_a   1.000
_cell.length_b   1.000
_cell.length_c   1.000
_cell.angle_alpha   90.00
_cell.angle_beta   90.00
_cell.angle_gamma   90.00
#
_symmetry.space_group_name_H-M   'P 1'
#
loop_
_entity.id
_entity.type
_entity.pdbx_description
1 polymer ?
#
loop_
_entity_poly.entity_id
_entity_poly.type
_entity_poly.pdbx_seq_one_letter_code
_entity_poly.pdbx_strand_id
1 'polypeptide(L)'
;MKFLRKYKILLMHIALIILLLGLVVEFCEEIQTVKQAVYYRLFPEPEVEAEEEEEGRETILPDDQVVLHPVEHTGTEWYLDHPLIYHAGGQIESSTYTNSLEAVEKTLLDNPEKCVVEIDFQRTSDGVLVCTHDWTDVLVSQTDPMTEEEFLSQKIQGRYTPMTAADLLRIMQENPQMYVVTDTKLKEPLASVIGDLVTLSEGDPDILSRLIIQLYTGREKSEIQEIYPFADEQFIFTIYGWGPWCLYVAQICNEENIGVITLPAGQMPGKDAALMKELGFTVYEHTVNRLDAAAEYLKLGISGFYTDCLTPDDLESIAS
;
A
#
# COMPACT_ATOMS: atom_id res chain seq x y z
N MET A 1 -4.20 -2.05 -59.72
CA MET A 1 -3.73 -0.71 -59.19
C MET A 1 -4.62 -0.11 -58.12
N LYS A 2 -5.94 -0.14 -58.20
CA LYS A 2 -6.83 0.43 -57.15
C LYS A 2 -6.76 -0.27 -55.78
N PHE A 3 -6.53 -1.59 -55.76
CA PHE A 3 -6.43 -2.42 -54.54
C PHE A 3 -5.18 -2.08 -53.71
N LEU A 4 -4.03 -1.94 -54.32
CA LEU A 4 -2.76 -1.57 -53.69
C LEU A 4 -2.78 -0.16 -53.06
N ARG A 5 -3.57 0.77 -53.66
CA ARG A 5 -3.72 2.13 -53.15
C ARG A 5 -4.56 2.17 -51.85
N LYS A 6 -5.59 1.31 -51.75
CA LYS A 6 -6.42 1.18 -50.54
C LYS A 6 -5.61 0.61 -49.37
N TYR A 7 -4.75 -0.38 -49.63
CA TYR A 7 -3.86 -0.97 -48.59
C TYR A 7 -2.82 0.04 -48.09
N LYS A 8 -2.22 0.84 -48.97
CA LYS A 8 -1.29 1.89 -48.56
C LYS A 8 -1.97 2.93 -47.66
N ILE A 9 -3.19 3.33 -48.00
CA ILE A 9 -3.97 4.29 -47.20
C ILE A 9 -4.30 3.69 -45.83
N LEU A 10 -4.72 2.43 -45.76
CA LEU A 10 -4.99 1.74 -44.48
C LEU A 10 -3.76 1.62 -43.60
N LEU A 11 -2.60 1.23 -44.16
CA LEU A 11 -1.34 1.17 -43.43
C LEU A 11 -0.87 2.54 -42.92
N MET A 12 -1.09 3.59 -43.70
CA MET A 12 -0.79 4.96 -43.23
C MET A 12 -1.69 5.37 -42.04
N HIS A 13 -2.98 5.01 -42.06
CA HIS A 13 -3.86 5.32 -40.95
C HIS A 13 -3.48 4.52 -39.69
N ILE A 14 -3.14 3.25 -39.82
CA ILE A 14 -2.66 2.42 -38.71
C ILE A 14 -1.37 3.00 -38.13
N ALA A 15 -0.40 3.37 -38.96
CA ALA A 15 0.83 3.99 -38.51
C ALA A 15 0.59 5.33 -37.81
N LEU A 16 -0.35 6.15 -38.31
CA LEU A 16 -0.74 7.41 -37.68
C LEU A 16 -1.41 7.19 -36.30
N ILE A 17 -2.28 6.18 -36.20
CA ILE A 17 -2.93 5.81 -34.92
C ILE A 17 -1.88 5.36 -33.89
N ILE A 18 -0.93 4.50 -34.30
CA ILE A 18 0.16 4.05 -33.41
C ILE A 18 1.01 5.24 -32.96
N LEU A 19 1.33 6.17 -33.87
CA LEU A 19 2.09 7.37 -33.54
C LEU A 19 1.33 8.27 -32.55
N LEU A 20 0.02 8.46 -32.77
CA LEU A 20 -0.83 9.24 -31.87
C LEU A 20 -0.98 8.59 -30.50
N LEU A 21 -1.10 7.26 -30.43
CA LEU A 21 -1.12 6.53 -29.16
C LEU A 21 0.21 6.65 -28.42
N GLY A 22 1.35 6.57 -29.12
CA GLY A 22 2.68 6.82 -28.52
C GLY A 22 2.79 8.23 -27.94
N LEU A 23 2.36 9.26 -28.71
CA LEU A 23 2.34 10.64 -28.23
C LEU A 23 1.40 10.85 -27.03
N VAL A 24 0.28 10.13 -26.97
CA VAL A 24 -0.64 10.19 -25.82
C VAL A 24 0.00 9.57 -24.58
N VAL A 25 0.73 8.46 -24.73
CA VAL A 25 1.45 7.83 -23.61
C VAL A 25 2.56 8.75 -23.09
N GLU A 26 3.43 9.26 -23.97
CA GLU A 26 4.47 10.24 -23.59
C GLU A 26 3.87 11.48 -22.92
N PHE A 27 2.77 12.00 -23.46
CA PHE A 27 2.09 13.17 -22.89
C PHE A 27 1.45 12.87 -21.51
N CYS A 28 0.96 11.63 -21.30
CA CYS A 28 0.47 11.19 -20.00
C CYS A 28 1.61 11.07 -18.97
N GLU A 29 2.78 10.55 -19.36
CA GLU A 29 3.96 10.48 -18.49
C GLU A 29 4.49 11.86 -18.14
N GLU A 30 4.56 12.78 -19.13
CA GLU A 30 4.93 14.18 -18.88
C GLU A 30 3.92 14.89 -17.97
N ILE A 31 2.61 14.65 -18.14
CA ILE A 31 1.57 15.20 -17.25
C ILE A 31 1.73 14.66 -15.83
N GLN A 32 2.02 13.39 -15.64
CA GLN A 32 2.26 12.82 -14.31
C GLN A 32 3.51 13.45 -13.67
N THR A 33 4.59 13.58 -14.42
CA THR A 33 5.83 14.23 -13.95
C THR A 33 5.58 15.70 -13.60
N VAL A 34 4.82 16.41 -14.42
CA VAL A 34 4.44 17.82 -14.16
C VAL A 34 3.49 17.92 -12.98
N LYS A 35 2.51 17.01 -12.84
CA LYS A 35 1.63 16.96 -11.65
C LYS A 35 2.43 16.76 -10.39
N GLN A 36 3.38 15.84 -10.40
CA GLN A 36 4.24 15.56 -9.25
C GLN A 36 5.14 16.76 -8.91
N ALA A 37 5.76 17.38 -9.93
CA ALA A 37 6.57 18.58 -9.76
C ALA A 37 5.73 19.81 -9.31
N VAL A 38 4.49 19.94 -9.81
CA VAL A 38 3.55 20.98 -9.39
C VAL A 38 3.04 20.70 -7.98
N TYR A 39 2.77 19.44 -7.63
CA TYR A 39 2.39 19.04 -6.29
C TYR A 39 3.46 19.44 -5.26
N TYR A 40 4.72 19.04 -5.47
CA TYR A 40 5.83 19.44 -4.57
C TYR A 40 6.13 20.94 -4.58
N ARG A 41 5.72 21.67 -5.61
CA ARG A 41 5.89 23.14 -5.69
C ARG A 41 4.75 23.92 -5.08
N LEU A 42 3.52 23.37 -5.10
CA LEU A 42 2.32 23.98 -4.51
C LEU A 42 2.12 23.55 -3.05
N PHE A 43 2.64 22.38 -2.70
CA PHE A 43 2.70 21.88 -1.33
C PHE A 43 4.19 21.59 -1.02
N PRO A 44 5.02 22.64 -0.89
CA PRO A 44 6.35 22.45 -0.34
C PRO A 44 6.16 21.75 1.00
N GLU A 45 7.06 20.80 1.30
CA GLU A 45 7.16 20.32 2.67
C GLU A 45 7.15 21.56 3.57
N PRO A 46 6.37 21.58 4.65
CA PRO A 46 6.27 22.75 5.49
C PRO A 46 7.69 23.18 5.84
N GLU A 47 8.11 24.37 5.37
CA GLU A 47 9.27 25.02 5.95
C GLU A 47 8.91 25.18 7.42
N VAL A 48 9.46 24.29 8.23
CA VAL A 48 9.44 24.43 9.69
C VAL A 48 10.16 25.74 9.95
N GLU A 49 9.40 26.83 10.12
CA GLU A 49 9.94 28.04 10.70
C GLU A 49 10.63 27.57 11.98
N ALA A 50 11.94 27.81 12.04
CA ALA A 50 12.79 27.47 13.15
C ALA A 50 12.39 28.37 14.35
N GLU A 51 11.32 27.99 15.05
CA GLU A 51 11.18 28.32 16.45
C GLU A 51 12.00 27.28 17.22
N GLU A 52 12.97 27.79 17.95
CA GLU A 52 13.91 27.07 18.77
C GLU A 52 13.19 26.17 19.80
N GLU A 53 12.93 24.91 19.41
CA GLU A 53 12.85 23.80 20.34
C GLU A 53 13.87 22.75 19.91
N GLU A 54 15.04 22.83 20.50
CA GLU A 54 16.09 21.82 20.49
C GLU A 54 15.63 20.58 21.29
N GLU A 55 14.58 19.89 20.83
CA GLU A 55 14.29 18.53 21.29
C GLU A 55 13.62 17.75 20.17
N GLY A 56 14.41 16.93 19.45
CA GLY A 56 13.89 15.87 18.61
C GLY A 56 14.22 15.91 17.11
N ARG A 57 15.28 16.59 16.66
CA ARG A 57 15.84 16.26 15.35
C ARG A 57 16.47 14.87 15.44
N GLU A 58 15.82 13.88 14.88
CA GLU A 58 16.46 12.61 14.56
C GLU A 58 17.70 12.91 13.70
N THR A 59 18.87 12.77 14.29
CA THR A 59 20.13 12.99 13.60
C THR A 59 20.30 11.78 12.67
N ILE A 60 20.19 11.97 11.35
CA ILE A 60 20.49 10.93 10.36
C ILE A 60 21.95 10.55 10.58
N LEU A 61 22.18 9.33 11.04
CA LEU A 61 23.52 8.82 11.26
C LEU A 61 24.18 8.49 9.92
N PRO A 62 25.51 8.74 9.76
CA PRO A 62 26.25 8.17 8.65
C PRO A 62 26.16 6.65 8.64
N ASP A 63 26.21 6.01 7.45
CA ASP A 63 26.09 4.55 7.27
C ASP A 63 27.04 3.74 8.18
N ASP A 64 28.21 4.27 8.54
CA ASP A 64 29.20 3.65 9.43
C ASP A 64 28.79 3.67 10.92
N GLN A 65 27.72 4.37 11.26
CA GLN A 65 27.17 4.45 12.63
C GLN A 65 25.86 3.67 12.79
N VAL A 66 25.29 3.17 11.68
CA VAL A 66 24.08 2.34 11.72
C VAL A 66 24.44 0.95 12.25
N VAL A 67 23.76 0.53 13.30
CA VAL A 67 23.92 -0.81 13.89
C VAL A 67 22.64 -1.59 13.65
N LEU A 68 22.72 -2.64 12.83
CA LEU A 68 21.61 -3.53 12.57
C LEU A 68 21.81 -4.88 13.28
N HIS A 69 20.74 -5.43 13.80
CA HIS A 69 20.69 -6.74 14.43
C HIS A 69 19.77 -7.68 13.65
N PRO A 70 20.00 -8.99 13.67
CA PRO A 70 19.04 -9.94 13.12
C PRO A 70 17.67 -9.79 13.78
N VAL A 71 16.60 -9.79 12.96
CA VAL A 71 15.22 -9.86 13.45
C VAL A 71 14.99 -11.26 14.03
N GLU A 72 14.53 -11.32 15.27
CA GLU A 72 14.19 -12.58 15.91
C GLU A 72 12.75 -12.98 15.56
N HIS A 73 12.58 -14.16 14.99
CA HIS A 73 11.26 -14.71 14.64
C HIS A 73 10.85 -15.80 15.61
N THR A 74 9.60 -15.80 16.01
CA THR A 74 8.96 -16.88 16.79
C THR A 74 8.56 -18.06 15.89
N GLY A 75 8.43 -17.80 14.58
CA GLY A 75 8.03 -18.75 13.56
C GLY A 75 6.51 -18.84 13.35
N THR A 76 5.74 -17.93 13.96
CA THR A 76 4.29 -17.88 13.87
C THR A 76 3.77 -16.57 13.26
N GLU A 77 4.67 -15.67 12.90
CA GLU A 77 4.34 -14.36 12.31
C GLU A 77 3.64 -14.54 10.98
N TRP A 78 2.59 -13.75 10.77
CA TRP A 78 1.70 -13.87 9.60
C TRP A 78 2.42 -13.72 8.26
N TYR A 79 3.54 -12.99 8.22
CA TYR A 79 4.27 -12.64 6.99
C TYR A 79 5.31 -13.67 6.56
N LEU A 80 5.68 -14.64 7.42
CA LEU A 80 6.75 -15.61 7.09
C LEU A 80 6.38 -16.56 5.96
N ASP A 81 5.10 -16.85 5.81
CA ASP A 81 4.55 -17.76 4.80
C ASP A 81 3.54 -17.07 3.84
N HIS A 82 3.51 -15.72 3.84
CA HIS A 82 2.49 -14.99 3.10
C HIS A 82 3.08 -13.88 2.21
N PRO A 83 3.52 -14.22 0.98
CA PRO A 83 4.25 -13.30 0.12
C PRO A 83 3.35 -12.28 -0.61
N LEU A 84 2.03 -12.34 -0.49
CA LEU A 84 1.12 -11.45 -1.19
C LEU A 84 0.21 -10.68 -0.23
N ILE A 85 0.12 -9.36 -0.46
CA ILE A 85 -0.84 -8.45 0.15
C ILE A 85 -1.67 -7.87 -1.00
N TYR A 86 -2.99 -8.06 -0.97
CA TYR A 86 -3.87 -7.60 -2.03
C TYR A 86 -4.21 -6.12 -1.83
N HIS A 87 -3.62 -5.28 -2.68
CA HIS A 87 -3.69 -3.83 -2.63
C HIS A 87 -5.10 -3.30 -2.90
N ALA A 88 -5.59 -2.36 -2.06
CA ALA A 88 -6.92 -1.77 -2.12
C ALA A 88 -8.07 -2.80 -2.25
N GLY A 89 -7.93 -3.95 -1.56
CA GLY A 89 -8.86 -5.07 -1.62
C GLY A 89 -8.65 -6.04 -2.78
N GLY A 90 -7.68 -5.78 -3.66
CA GLY A 90 -7.40 -6.57 -4.86
C GLY A 90 -8.13 -6.09 -6.11
N GLN A 91 -7.78 -6.70 -7.26
CA GLN A 91 -8.40 -6.37 -8.55
C GLN A 91 -9.75 -7.04 -8.70
N ILE A 92 -10.76 -6.26 -9.09
CA ILE A 92 -12.06 -6.76 -9.53
C ILE A 92 -12.28 -6.46 -11.01
N GLU A 93 -12.49 -7.50 -11.84
CA GLU A 93 -12.49 -7.42 -13.31
C GLU A 93 -11.18 -6.78 -13.83
N SER A 94 -11.22 -5.55 -14.33
CA SER A 94 -10.05 -4.75 -14.76
C SER A 94 -9.83 -3.50 -13.90
N SER A 95 -10.55 -3.38 -12.79
CA SER A 95 -10.49 -2.23 -11.89
C SER A 95 -9.60 -2.52 -10.69
N THR A 96 -8.76 -1.55 -10.34
CA THR A 96 -7.88 -1.54 -9.17
C THR A 96 -8.20 -0.32 -8.31
N TYR A 97 -7.62 -0.21 -7.11
CA TYR A 97 -7.85 0.90 -6.16
C TYR A 97 -9.32 1.10 -5.78
N THR A 98 -10.09 0.01 -5.70
CA THR A 98 -11.52 0.16 -5.46
C THR A 98 -11.89 0.21 -3.99
N ASN A 99 -11.14 -0.46 -3.11
CA ASN A 99 -11.50 -0.62 -1.70
C ASN A 99 -12.98 -1.04 -1.52
N SER A 100 -13.51 -1.80 -2.49
CA SER A 100 -14.94 -2.11 -2.60
C SER A 100 -15.29 -3.47 -2.02
N LEU A 101 -16.57 -3.63 -1.67
CA LEU A 101 -17.10 -4.89 -1.17
C LEU A 101 -16.80 -6.05 -2.13
N GLU A 102 -17.08 -5.86 -3.42
CA GLU A 102 -16.91 -6.92 -4.43
C GLU A 102 -15.44 -7.30 -4.66
N ALA A 103 -14.50 -6.35 -4.52
CA ALA A 103 -13.07 -6.65 -4.61
C ALA A 103 -12.61 -7.52 -3.44
N VAL A 104 -12.98 -7.15 -2.21
CA VAL A 104 -12.65 -7.92 -1.00
C VAL A 104 -13.30 -9.30 -1.03
N GLU A 105 -14.59 -9.41 -1.39
CA GLU A 105 -15.29 -10.70 -1.51
C GLU A 105 -14.63 -11.62 -2.54
N LYS A 106 -14.24 -11.07 -3.70
CA LYS A 106 -13.51 -11.84 -4.72
C LYS A 106 -12.17 -12.32 -4.21
N THR A 107 -11.40 -11.45 -3.58
CA THR A 107 -10.07 -11.79 -3.05
C THR A 107 -10.16 -12.87 -1.97
N LEU A 108 -11.17 -12.79 -1.09
CA LEU A 108 -11.45 -13.84 -0.10
C LEU A 108 -11.84 -15.18 -0.75
N LEU A 109 -12.63 -15.14 -1.82
CA LEU A 109 -13.01 -16.36 -2.55
C LEU A 109 -11.81 -17.02 -3.23
N ASP A 110 -10.90 -16.21 -3.78
CA ASP A 110 -9.70 -16.70 -4.45
C ASP A 110 -8.62 -17.18 -3.45
N ASN A 111 -8.69 -16.74 -2.18
CA ASN A 111 -7.73 -17.06 -1.12
C ASN A 111 -8.43 -17.61 0.15
N PRO A 112 -9.03 -18.81 0.07
CA PRO A 112 -9.91 -19.32 1.12
C PRO A 112 -9.19 -19.75 2.42
N GLU A 113 -7.89 -20.00 2.38
CA GLU A 113 -7.14 -20.46 3.54
C GLU A 113 -6.57 -19.30 4.35
N LYS A 114 -5.99 -18.31 3.68
CA LYS A 114 -5.45 -17.09 4.28
C LYS A 114 -5.46 -15.98 3.26
N CYS A 115 -6.01 -14.86 3.63
CA CYS A 115 -6.16 -13.70 2.76
C CYS A 115 -5.66 -12.46 3.48
N VAL A 116 -4.66 -11.78 2.94
CA VAL A 116 -4.18 -10.49 3.45
C VAL A 116 -4.52 -9.41 2.43
N VAL A 117 -5.38 -8.49 2.80
CA VAL A 117 -5.74 -7.34 1.98
C VAL A 117 -5.20 -6.06 2.61
N GLU A 118 -4.76 -5.15 1.80
CA GLU A 118 -4.52 -3.77 2.24
C GLU A 118 -5.76 -2.95 1.91
N ILE A 119 -6.13 -2.05 2.84
CA ILE A 119 -7.30 -1.18 2.72
C ILE A 119 -6.93 0.23 3.12
N ASP A 120 -7.26 1.19 2.23
CA ASP A 120 -7.12 2.61 2.46
C ASP A 120 -8.29 3.16 3.29
N PHE A 121 -7.99 3.99 4.28
CA PHE A 121 -9.00 4.61 5.13
C PHE A 121 -9.02 6.13 4.98
N GLN A 122 -10.20 6.69 4.84
CA GLN A 122 -10.45 8.13 4.94
C GLN A 122 -11.68 8.40 5.80
N ARG A 123 -11.81 9.65 6.24
CA ARG A 123 -12.93 10.10 7.07
C ARG A 123 -13.88 10.97 6.26
N THR A 124 -15.17 10.65 6.34
CA THR A 124 -16.24 11.49 5.77
C THR A 124 -16.30 12.84 6.47
N SER A 125 -16.97 13.82 5.85
CA SER A 125 -17.14 15.17 6.42
C SER A 125 -17.97 15.18 7.73
N ASP A 126 -18.75 14.16 7.96
CA ASP A 126 -19.53 13.93 9.19
C ASP A 126 -18.90 12.92 10.16
N GLY A 127 -17.63 12.52 9.88
CA GLY A 127 -16.74 11.84 10.84
C GLY A 127 -16.74 10.32 10.77
N VAL A 128 -17.40 9.68 9.80
CA VAL A 128 -17.41 8.22 9.65
C VAL A 128 -16.16 7.73 8.92
N LEU A 129 -15.54 6.66 9.40
CA LEU A 129 -14.39 6.03 8.75
C LEU A 129 -14.87 5.13 7.61
N VAL A 130 -14.35 5.36 6.40
CA VAL A 130 -14.72 4.66 5.17
C VAL A 130 -13.49 4.12 4.44
N CYS A 131 -13.72 3.13 3.57
CA CYS A 131 -12.68 2.47 2.77
C CYS A 131 -12.58 3.14 1.40
N THR A 132 -11.58 4.00 1.21
CA THR A 132 -11.30 4.65 -0.07
C THR A 132 -9.92 5.28 -0.08
N HIS A 133 -9.24 5.19 -1.23
CA HIS A 133 -7.92 5.80 -1.41
C HIS A 133 -8.03 7.32 -1.59
N ASP A 134 -8.84 7.76 -2.55
CA ASP A 134 -9.14 9.17 -2.80
C ASP A 134 -10.62 9.38 -3.11
N TRP A 135 -11.15 10.56 -2.77
CA TRP A 135 -12.54 10.90 -3.09
C TRP A 135 -12.82 10.92 -4.60
N THR A 136 -11.78 11.17 -5.41
CA THR A 136 -11.85 11.09 -6.88
C THR A 136 -12.05 9.67 -7.41
N ASP A 137 -11.74 8.64 -6.63
CA ASP A 137 -12.02 7.24 -7.00
C ASP A 137 -13.51 6.91 -6.88
N VAL A 138 -14.20 7.61 -5.96
CA VAL A 138 -15.65 7.51 -5.78
C VAL A 138 -16.37 8.30 -6.86
N LEU A 139 -16.00 9.57 -7.05
CA LEU A 139 -16.58 10.46 -8.06
C LEU A 139 -15.47 11.38 -8.60
N VAL A 140 -15.18 11.30 -9.90
CA VAL A 140 -14.04 11.96 -10.59
C VAL A 140 -13.89 13.46 -10.28
N SER A 141 -14.99 14.16 -10.02
CA SER A 141 -14.96 15.59 -9.69
C SER A 141 -14.89 15.91 -8.19
N GLN A 142 -14.89 14.90 -7.34
CA GLN A 142 -14.93 15.06 -5.89
C GLN A 142 -13.53 15.10 -5.30
N THR A 143 -13.19 16.20 -4.67
CA THR A 143 -11.89 16.38 -3.98
C THR A 143 -12.03 16.50 -2.48
N ASP A 144 -13.18 16.97 -1.99
CA ASP A 144 -13.47 17.14 -0.57
C ASP A 144 -14.19 15.91 -0.01
N PRO A 145 -14.08 15.63 1.29
CA PRO A 145 -14.80 14.53 1.94
C PRO A 145 -16.33 14.65 1.75
N MET A 146 -16.95 13.55 1.35
CA MET A 146 -18.41 13.40 1.31
C MET A 146 -18.94 13.13 2.73
N THR A 147 -20.26 13.30 2.94
CA THR A 147 -20.93 12.68 4.10
C THR A 147 -21.02 11.16 3.90
N GLU A 148 -21.28 10.41 4.99
CA GLU A 148 -21.51 8.97 4.90
C GLU A 148 -22.66 8.63 3.93
N GLU A 149 -23.79 9.34 4.03
CA GLU A 149 -24.96 9.13 3.17
C GLU A 149 -24.62 9.35 1.69
N GLU A 150 -23.88 10.42 1.38
CA GLU A 150 -23.41 10.71 0.02
C GLU A 150 -22.47 9.61 -0.47
N PHE A 151 -21.48 9.20 0.32
CA PHE A 151 -20.51 8.17 -0.02
C PHE A 151 -21.20 6.83 -0.32
N LEU A 152 -22.06 6.36 0.58
CA LEU A 152 -22.77 5.09 0.42
C LEU A 152 -23.82 5.11 -0.72
N SER A 153 -24.28 6.31 -1.14
CA SER A 153 -25.15 6.45 -2.30
C SER A 153 -24.42 6.33 -3.64
N GLN A 154 -23.09 6.45 -3.66
CA GLN A 154 -22.28 6.34 -4.86
C GLN A 154 -21.97 4.88 -5.21
N LYS A 155 -21.29 4.70 -6.35
CA LYS A 155 -20.65 3.47 -6.75
C LYS A 155 -19.19 3.77 -7.08
N ILE A 156 -18.26 3.09 -6.42
CA ILE A 156 -16.84 3.22 -6.73
C ILE A 156 -16.61 2.90 -8.20
N GLN A 157 -15.95 3.81 -8.92
CA GLN A 157 -15.76 3.74 -10.37
C GLN A 157 -17.07 3.50 -11.15
N GLY A 158 -18.23 3.96 -10.61
CA GLY A 158 -19.55 3.82 -11.21
C GLY A 158 -20.15 2.40 -11.17
N ARG A 159 -19.53 1.44 -10.44
CA ARG A 159 -19.90 0.01 -10.47
C ARG A 159 -19.98 -0.63 -9.09
N TYR A 160 -18.94 -0.45 -8.27
CA TYR A 160 -18.69 -1.27 -7.08
C TYR A 160 -19.28 -0.63 -5.82
N THR A 161 -19.57 -1.45 -4.84
CA THR A 161 -20.21 -1.01 -3.60
C THR A 161 -19.18 -0.46 -2.63
N PRO A 162 -19.34 0.81 -2.19
CA PRO A 162 -18.48 1.40 -1.16
C PRO A 162 -18.68 0.70 0.18
N MET A 163 -17.66 0.70 1.03
CA MET A 163 -17.68 0.13 2.37
C MET A 163 -17.31 1.17 3.42
N THR A 164 -17.96 1.10 4.58
CA THR A 164 -17.46 1.72 5.81
C THR A 164 -16.43 0.80 6.49
N ALA A 165 -15.67 1.34 7.44
CA ALA A 165 -14.81 0.52 8.30
C ALA A 165 -15.61 -0.52 9.10
N ALA A 166 -16.85 -0.19 9.49
CA ALA A 166 -17.76 -1.12 10.18
C ALA A 166 -18.17 -2.31 9.27
N ASP A 167 -18.41 -2.06 7.98
CA ASP A 167 -18.67 -3.14 7.01
C ASP A 167 -17.44 -4.05 6.86
N LEU A 168 -16.26 -3.49 6.77
CA LEU A 168 -14.99 -4.24 6.67
C LEU A 168 -14.78 -5.13 7.91
N LEU A 169 -14.96 -4.59 9.10
CA LEU A 169 -14.80 -5.36 10.35
C LEU A 169 -15.82 -6.48 10.46
N ARG A 170 -17.06 -6.28 9.98
CA ARG A 170 -18.07 -7.35 9.87
C ARG A 170 -17.62 -8.44 8.92
N ILE A 171 -17.04 -8.09 7.76
CA ILE A 171 -16.48 -9.07 6.83
C ILE A 171 -15.34 -9.86 7.50
N MET A 172 -14.45 -9.19 8.24
CA MET A 172 -13.40 -9.86 9.00
C MET A 172 -13.96 -10.83 10.06
N GLN A 173 -15.04 -10.47 10.73
CA GLN A 173 -15.72 -11.32 11.70
C GLN A 173 -16.29 -12.59 11.06
N GLU A 174 -16.87 -12.46 9.86
CA GLU A 174 -17.43 -13.58 9.10
C GLU A 174 -16.34 -14.45 8.45
N ASN A 175 -15.10 -13.92 8.28
CA ASN A 175 -13.99 -14.54 7.57
C ASN A 175 -12.72 -14.55 8.43
N PRO A 176 -12.55 -15.52 9.35
CA PRO A 176 -11.42 -15.57 10.28
C PRO A 176 -10.04 -15.75 9.61
N GLN A 177 -9.99 -16.13 8.34
CA GLN A 177 -8.75 -16.22 7.55
C GLN A 177 -8.30 -14.87 6.97
N MET A 178 -9.13 -13.81 7.11
CA MET A 178 -8.84 -12.48 6.57
C MET A 178 -8.00 -11.65 7.52
N TYR A 179 -6.90 -11.12 7.02
CA TYR A 179 -6.06 -10.10 7.66
C TYR A 179 -6.18 -8.79 6.88
N VAL A 180 -6.11 -7.67 7.57
CA VAL A 180 -6.21 -6.34 6.95
C VAL A 180 -4.99 -5.52 7.31
N VAL A 181 -4.23 -5.09 6.30
CA VAL A 181 -3.20 -4.05 6.42
C VAL A 181 -3.88 -2.69 6.27
N THR A 182 -3.69 -1.81 7.25
CA THR A 182 -4.31 -0.48 7.22
C THR A 182 -3.42 0.52 6.50
N ASP A 183 -3.97 1.24 5.51
CA ASP A 183 -3.32 2.44 4.95
C ASP A 183 -4.15 3.68 5.28
N THR A 184 -3.57 4.63 5.99
CA THR A 184 -4.26 5.87 6.38
C THR A 184 -3.80 7.06 5.58
N LYS A 185 -2.73 6.92 4.82
CA LYS A 185 -1.99 8.03 4.22
C LYS A 185 -1.81 9.19 5.20
N LEU A 186 -0.87 10.03 5.04
CA LEU A 186 -0.58 11.15 5.96
C LEU A 186 -1.73 12.17 6.14
N LYS A 187 -2.94 11.86 5.63
CA LYS A 187 -4.12 12.73 5.67
C LYS A 187 -4.92 12.60 6.97
N GLU A 188 -4.86 11.43 7.61
CA GLU A 188 -5.55 11.16 8.88
C GLU A 188 -4.52 10.77 9.94
N PRO A 189 -4.63 11.27 11.17
CA PRO A 189 -3.78 10.78 12.25
C PRO A 189 -3.99 9.28 12.45
N LEU A 190 -2.95 8.47 12.28
CA LEU A 190 -3.03 7.02 12.38
C LEU A 190 -3.68 6.58 13.70
N ALA A 191 -3.29 7.19 14.82
CA ALA A 191 -3.87 6.90 16.15
C ALA A 191 -5.39 7.12 16.18
N SER A 192 -5.93 8.11 15.47
CA SER A 192 -7.37 8.34 15.38
C SER A 192 -8.07 7.22 14.62
N VAL A 193 -7.49 6.78 13.49
CA VAL A 193 -8.06 5.69 12.68
C VAL A 193 -8.05 4.38 13.46
N ILE A 194 -6.92 4.04 14.09
CA ILE A 194 -6.82 2.81 14.88
C ILE A 194 -7.73 2.84 16.10
N GLY A 195 -7.87 4.00 16.76
CA GLY A 195 -8.83 4.19 17.87
C GLY A 195 -10.28 3.91 17.45
N ASP A 196 -10.66 4.33 16.24
CA ASP A 196 -11.98 4.04 15.69
C ASP A 196 -12.13 2.55 15.37
N LEU A 197 -11.13 1.91 14.75
CA LEU A 197 -11.18 0.47 14.46
C LEU A 197 -11.30 -0.37 15.74
N VAL A 198 -10.56 -0.01 16.80
CA VAL A 198 -10.69 -0.64 18.13
C VAL A 198 -12.09 -0.45 18.71
N THR A 199 -12.65 0.76 18.56
CA THR A 199 -13.99 1.07 19.06
C THR A 199 -15.07 0.33 18.27
N LEU A 200 -15.00 0.34 16.94
CA LEU A 200 -15.96 -0.30 16.04
C LEU A 200 -15.94 -1.83 16.16
N SER A 201 -14.78 -2.42 16.47
CA SER A 201 -14.66 -3.86 16.77
C SER A 201 -15.10 -4.23 18.19
N GLU A 202 -15.56 -3.25 19.00
CA GLU A 202 -15.89 -3.44 20.43
C GLU A 202 -14.69 -4.03 21.23
N GLY A 203 -13.47 -3.84 20.75
CA GLY A 203 -12.25 -4.40 21.33
C GLY A 203 -12.11 -5.92 21.16
N ASP A 204 -12.79 -6.52 20.18
CA ASP A 204 -12.73 -7.95 19.89
C ASP A 204 -11.31 -8.40 19.56
N PRO A 205 -10.64 -9.20 20.40
CA PRO A 205 -9.25 -9.60 20.19
C PRO A 205 -9.09 -10.49 18.95
N ASP A 206 -10.11 -11.24 18.53
CA ASP A 206 -10.04 -12.10 17.35
C ASP A 206 -10.01 -11.25 16.05
N ILE A 207 -10.68 -10.11 16.02
CA ILE A 207 -10.59 -9.15 14.93
C ILE A 207 -9.27 -8.37 15.01
N LEU A 208 -8.97 -7.80 16.19
CA LEU A 208 -7.82 -6.93 16.39
C LEU A 208 -6.47 -7.65 16.16
N SER A 209 -6.40 -8.95 16.45
CA SER A 209 -5.18 -9.75 16.16
C SER A 209 -4.88 -9.92 14.67
N ARG A 210 -5.84 -9.61 13.80
CA ARG A 210 -5.72 -9.69 12.34
C ARG A 210 -5.68 -8.33 11.64
N LEU A 211 -5.63 -7.24 12.42
CA LEU A 211 -5.26 -5.93 11.93
C LEU A 211 -3.74 -5.80 11.91
N ILE A 212 -3.20 -5.40 10.78
CA ILE A 212 -1.78 -5.14 10.56
C ILE A 212 -1.64 -3.66 10.28
N ILE A 213 -0.88 -2.97 11.12
CA ILE A 213 -0.84 -1.52 11.16
C ILE A 213 0.35 -1.00 10.38
N GLN A 214 0.09 -0.23 9.33
CA GLN A 214 1.11 0.39 8.52
C GLN A 214 1.54 1.72 9.15
N LEU A 215 2.82 1.80 9.53
CA LEU A 215 3.44 2.95 10.16
C LEU A 215 4.22 3.77 9.12
N TYR A 216 4.30 5.06 9.33
CA TYR A 216 5.02 6.02 8.48
C TYR A 216 6.15 6.74 9.23
N THR A 217 6.11 6.71 10.55
CA THR A 217 7.12 7.32 11.42
C THR A 217 7.49 6.40 12.59
N GLY A 218 8.69 6.56 13.15
CA GLY A 218 9.16 5.74 14.27
C GLY A 218 8.41 5.96 15.59
N ARG A 219 7.57 7.01 15.72
CA ARG A 219 6.84 7.30 16.96
C ARG A 219 5.45 6.68 17.01
N GLU A 220 4.89 6.36 15.86
CA GLU A 220 3.49 5.90 15.77
C GLU A 220 3.25 4.59 16.51
N LYS A 221 4.22 3.66 16.53
CA LYS A 221 4.04 2.38 17.20
C LYS A 221 3.69 2.55 18.69
N SER A 222 4.44 3.36 19.40
CA SER A 222 4.19 3.60 20.84
C SER A 222 2.84 4.28 21.07
N GLU A 223 2.45 5.25 20.21
CA GLU A 223 1.15 5.91 20.28
C GLU A 223 -0.01 4.92 20.04
N ILE A 224 0.14 4.00 19.09
CA ILE A 224 -0.85 2.95 18.81
C ILE A 224 -0.94 1.94 19.95
N GLN A 225 0.19 1.55 20.55
CA GLN A 225 0.20 0.60 21.67
C GLN A 225 -0.39 1.19 22.96
N GLU A 226 -0.49 2.51 23.10
CA GLU A 226 -1.28 3.16 24.17
C GLU A 226 -2.80 2.99 23.97
N ILE A 227 -3.28 2.82 22.72
CA ILE A 227 -4.70 2.60 22.41
C ILE A 227 -5.09 1.13 22.64
N TYR A 228 -4.29 0.21 22.11
CA TYR A 228 -4.49 -1.23 22.23
C TYR A 228 -3.13 -1.94 22.14
N PRO A 229 -2.87 -2.99 22.94
CA PRO A 229 -1.56 -3.67 23.00
C PRO A 229 -1.37 -4.62 21.81
N PHE A 230 -1.30 -4.07 20.59
CA PHE A 230 -0.98 -4.82 19.39
C PHE A 230 0.39 -5.49 19.53
N ALA A 231 0.52 -6.72 19.04
CA ALA A 231 1.77 -7.46 19.03
C ALA A 231 2.76 -6.88 18.01
N ASP A 232 4.06 -7.09 18.22
CA ASP A 232 5.10 -6.51 17.36
C ASP A 232 4.98 -6.95 15.89
N GLU A 233 4.56 -8.19 15.64
CA GLU A 233 4.33 -8.73 14.30
C GLU A 233 3.16 -8.07 13.55
N GLN A 234 2.33 -7.27 14.22
CA GLN A 234 1.22 -6.56 13.59
C GLN A 234 1.62 -5.20 13.01
N PHE A 235 2.91 -4.86 12.99
CA PHE A 235 3.37 -3.59 12.45
C PHE A 235 4.20 -3.77 11.18
N ILE A 236 3.92 -2.91 10.18
CA ILE A 236 4.71 -2.74 8.96
C ILE A 236 5.23 -1.32 8.94
N PHE A 237 6.51 -1.12 8.65
CA PHE A 237 7.06 0.22 8.44
C PHE A 237 7.10 0.56 6.95
N THR A 238 6.44 1.66 6.56
CA THR A 238 6.34 2.10 5.18
C THR A 238 7.38 3.17 4.87
N ILE A 239 8.14 2.96 3.80
CA ILE A 239 9.13 3.89 3.28
C ILE A 239 8.70 4.32 1.87
N TYR A 240 8.61 5.62 1.61
CA TYR A 240 8.22 6.15 0.29
C TYR A 240 9.31 6.14 -0.77
N GLY A 241 10.52 5.73 -0.40
CA GLY A 241 11.64 5.61 -1.32
C GLY A 241 12.89 5.12 -0.61
N TRP A 242 13.77 4.43 -1.33
CA TRP A 242 15.04 3.96 -0.80
C TRP A 242 16.15 4.97 -1.07
N GLY A 243 16.91 5.30 -0.04
CA GLY A 243 18.01 6.27 -0.12
C GLY A 243 19.05 6.07 1.01
N PRO A 244 20.03 6.93 1.15
CA PRO A 244 21.11 6.78 2.14
C PRO A 244 20.63 6.68 3.60
N TRP A 245 19.44 7.17 3.90
CA TRP A 245 18.83 7.16 5.25
C TRP A 245 18.06 5.89 5.55
N CYS A 246 17.85 5.00 4.58
CA CYS A 246 16.99 3.84 4.76
C CYS A 246 17.58 2.75 5.67
N LEU A 247 18.92 2.66 5.78
CA LEU A 247 19.54 1.79 6.77
C LEU A 247 19.28 2.29 8.20
N TYR A 248 19.16 3.60 8.38
CA TYR A 248 18.74 4.19 9.66
C TYR A 248 17.28 3.84 9.98
N VAL A 249 16.38 3.83 8.98
CA VAL A 249 15.00 3.35 9.17
C VAL A 249 15.01 1.87 9.58
N ALA A 250 15.84 1.02 8.95
CA ALA A 250 15.98 -0.37 9.36
C ALA A 250 16.48 -0.50 10.81
N GLN A 251 17.36 0.40 11.28
CA GLN A 251 17.77 0.45 12.68
C GLN A 251 16.59 0.80 13.59
N ILE A 252 15.78 1.80 13.25
CA ILE A 252 14.55 2.14 14.00
C ILE A 252 13.63 0.91 14.05
N CYS A 253 13.42 0.23 12.93
CA CYS A 253 12.62 -1.00 12.91
C CYS A 253 13.18 -2.08 13.84
N ASN A 254 14.49 -2.25 13.88
CA ASN A 254 15.13 -3.15 14.84
C ASN A 254 14.89 -2.75 16.31
N GLU A 255 15.09 -1.47 16.64
CA GLU A 255 14.91 -0.94 17.99
C GLU A 255 13.46 -1.07 18.46
N GLU A 256 12.52 -0.95 17.56
CA GLU A 256 11.08 -1.06 17.80
C GLU A 256 10.52 -2.49 17.61
N ASN A 257 11.35 -3.50 17.33
CA ASN A 257 10.94 -4.87 17.00
C ASN A 257 9.93 -4.95 15.84
N ILE A 258 10.15 -4.18 14.79
CA ILE A 258 9.37 -4.23 13.54
C ILE A 258 10.15 -5.06 12.53
N GLY A 259 9.64 -6.24 12.19
CA GLY A 259 10.30 -7.16 11.26
C GLY A 259 9.92 -6.96 9.80
N VAL A 260 8.98 -6.07 9.50
CA VAL A 260 8.43 -5.90 8.15
C VAL A 260 8.60 -4.47 7.66
N ILE A 261 9.18 -4.33 6.45
CA ILE A 261 9.34 -3.05 5.76
C ILE A 261 8.63 -3.11 4.41
N THR A 262 7.95 -2.03 4.02
CA THR A 262 7.37 -1.91 2.68
C THR A 262 7.79 -0.61 2.01
N LEU A 263 7.95 -0.66 0.67
CA LEU A 263 8.41 0.48 -0.15
C LEU A 263 7.93 0.33 -1.61
N PRO A 264 7.96 1.44 -2.40
CA PRO A 264 7.61 1.36 -3.82
C PRO A 264 8.53 0.42 -4.61
N ALA A 265 7.95 -0.31 -5.56
CA ALA A 265 8.62 -1.36 -6.33
C ALA A 265 9.88 -0.87 -7.06
N GLY A 266 10.93 -1.69 -7.00
CA GLY A 266 12.18 -1.49 -7.71
C GLY A 266 13.08 -0.39 -7.13
N GLN A 267 12.79 0.10 -5.94
CA GLN A 267 13.59 1.16 -5.34
C GLN A 267 14.71 0.64 -4.42
N MET A 268 14.58 -0.56 -3.87
CA MET A 268 15.62 -1.13 -3.01
C MET A 268 16.76 -1.70 -3.86
N PRO A 269 18.03 -1.22 -3.70
CA PRO A 269 19.16 -1.84 -4.36
C PRO A 269 19.36 -3.29 -3.94
N GLY A 270 19.74 -4.18 -4.87
CA GLY A 270 19.87 -5.60 -4.59
C GLY A 270 20.86 -5.94 -3.46
N LYS A 271 21.91 -5.13 -3.24
CA LYS A 271 22.83 -5.30 -2.09
C LYS A 271 22.12 -5.06 -0.75
N ASP A 272 21.20 -4.09 -0.70
CA ASP A 272 20.46 -3.73 0.51
C ASP A 272 19.32 -4.73 0.74
N ALA A 273 18.63 -5.17 -0.32
CA ALA A 273 17.64 -6.26 -0.26
C ALA A 273 18.26 -7.57 0.28
N ALA A 274 19.45 -7.93 -0.20
CA ALA A 274 20.18 -9.09 0.31
C ALA A 274 20.57 -8.93 1.79
N LEU A 275 21.00 -7.74 2.20
CA LEU A 275 21.30 -7.43 3.59
C LEU A 275 20.06 -7.53 4.48
N MET A 276 18.93 -6.93 4.06
CA MET A 276 17.68 -7.02 4.81
C MET A 276 17.25 -8.47 5.00
N LYS A 277 17.32 -9.26 3.94
CA LYS A 277 17.04 -10.70 4.00
C LYS A 277 17.96 -11.46 4.94
N GLU A 278 19.29 -11.18 4.91
CA GLU A 278 20.27 -11.79 5.81
C GLU A 278 19.96 -11.45 7.27
N LEU A 279 19.52 -10.24 7.53
CA LEU A 279 19.11 -9.77 8.85
C LEU A 279 17.71 -10.26 9.28
N GLY A 280 17.01 -11.01 8.43
CA GLY A 280 15.70 -11.56 8.74
C GLY A 280 14.53 -10.59 8.55
N PHE A 281 14.75 -9.41 7.98
CA PHE A 281 13.64 -8.54 7.62
C PHE A 281 12.79 -9.16 6.51
N THR A 282 11.48 -9.04 6.63
CA THR A 282 10.55 -9.29 5.54
C THR A 282 10.32 -7.98 4.80
N VAL A 283 10.64 -7.94 3.51
CA VAL A 283 10.49 -6.75 2.67
C VAL A 283 9.42 -6.99 1.63
N TYR A 284 8.40 -6.13 1.64
CA TYR A 284 7.37 -6.07 0.60
C TYR A 284 7.59 -4.88 -0.31
N GLU A 285 7.42 -5.08 -1.62
CA GLU A 285 7.37 -3.98 -2.58
C GLU A 285 5.94 -3.76 -3.11
N HIS A 286 5.54 -2.49 -3.28
CA HIS A 286 4.22 -2.08 -3.76
C HIS A 286 4.31 -1.09 -4.94
N THR A 287 3.50 -1.21 -6.00
CA THR A 287 2.60 -2.32 -6.28
C THR A 287 3.20 -3.13 -7.43
N VAL A 288 3.24 -4.43 -7.29
CA VAL A 288 3.83 -5.34 -8.29
C VAL A 288 2.75 -6.23 -8.89
N ASN A 289 2.46 -6.01 -10.18
CA ASN A 289 1.40 -6.70 -10.94
C ASN A 289 1.95 -7.54 -12.10
N ARG A 290 3.28 -7.55 -12.27
CA ARG A 290 3.94 -8.27 -13.37
C ARG A 290 4.78 -9.41 -12.82
N LEU A 291 4.53 -10.60 -13.31
CA LEU A 291 5.20 -11.81 -12.88
C LEU A 291 6.72 -11.80 -13.18
N ASP A 292 7.12 -11.22 -14.30
CA ASP A 292 8.54 -11.07 -14.65
C ASP A 292 9.28 -10.12 -13.69
N ALA A 293 8.64 -9.02 -13.29
CA ALA A 293 9.19 -8.10 -12.29
C ALA A 293 9.26 -8.78 -10.90
N ALA A 294 8.21 -9.47 -10.49
CA ALA A 294 8.20 -10.24 -9.24
C ALA A 294 9.35 -11.26 -9.19
N ALA A 295 9.59 -12.00 -10.31
CA ALA A 295 10.68 -12.96 -10.42
C ALA A 295 12.07 -12.30 -10.27
N GLU A 296 12.24 -11.08 -10.77
CA GLU A 296 13.50 -10.33 -10.62
C GLU A 296 13.69 -9.86 -9.17
N TYR A 297 12.66 -9.30 -8.54
CA TYR A 297 12.73 -8.79 -7.16
C TYR A 297 12.96 -9.91 -6.13
N LEU A 298 12.31 -11.07 -6.28
CA LEU A 298 12.57 -12.24 -5.44
C LEU A 298 14.04 -12.68 -5.49
N LYS A 299 14.68 -12.63 -6.67
CA LYS A 299 16.12 -12.95 -6.84
C LYS A 299 17.01 -11.94 -6.11
N LEU A 300 16.59 -10.68 -5.98
CA LEU A 300 17.33 -9.66 -5.25
C LEU A 300 17.18 -9.80 -3.73
N GLY A 301 16.21 -10.55 -3.23
CA GLY A 301 16.00 -10.77 -1.81
C GLY A 301 14.70 -10.15 -1.25
N ILE A 302 13.88 -9.53 -2.11
CA ILE A 302 12.54 -9.09 -1.72
C ILE A 302 11.70 -10.30 -1.32
N SER A 303 10.90 -10.17 -0.26
CA SER A 303 10.18 -11.29 0.36
C SER A 303 8.76 -11.45 -0.20
N GLY A 304 8.13 -10.35 -0.62
CA GLY A 304 6.75 -10.37 -1.09
C GLY A 304 6.31 -9.06 -1.73
N PHE A 305 5.04 -9.00 -2.10
CA PHE A 305 4.49 -7.91 -2.88
C PHE A 305 3.11 -7.49 -2.43
N TYR A 306 2.87 -6.17 -2.43
CA TYR A 306 1.50 -5.68 -2.62
C TYR A 306 1.17 -5.81 -4.09
N THR A 307 0.04 -6.43 -4.39
CA THR A 307 -0.38 -6.69 -5.77
C THR A 307 -1.87 -6.49 -5.93
N ASP A 308 -2.27 -6.09 -7.13
CA ASP A 308 -3.69 -6.07 -7.48
C ASP A 308 -4.16 -7.45 -7.97
N CYS A 309 -3.27 -8.27 -8.56
CA CYS A 309 -3.70 -9.41 -9.37
C CYS A 309 -2.83 -10.67 -9.35
N LEU A 310 -1.60 -10.64 -8.79
CA LEU A 310 -0.79 -11.86 -8.71
C LEU A 310 -1.42 -12.85 -7.73
N THR A 311 -1.27 -14.12 -8.04
CA THR A 311 -1.80 -15.24 -7.25
C THR A 311 -0.66 -16.06 -6.60
N PRO A 312 -0.92 -16.86 -5.57
CA PRO A 312 0.07 -17.78 -5.03
C PRO A 312 0.63 -18.72 -6.10
N ASP A 313 -0.21 -19.25 -7.02
CA ASP A 313 0.22 -20.11 -8.12
C ASP A 313 1.20 -19.39 -9.07
N ASP A 314 1.01 -18.09 -9.31
CA ASP A 314 1.94 -17.26 -10.09
C ASP A 314 3.32 -17.24 -9.43
N LEU A 315 3.40 -17.02 -8.12
CA LEU A 315 4.66 -16.99 -7.39
C LEU A 315 5.33 -18.37 -7.34
N GLU A 316 4.58 -19.45 -7.14
CA GLU A 316 5.11 -20.81 -7.18
C GLU A 316 5.74 -21.12 -8.55
N SER A 317 5.17 -20.62 -9.63
CA SER A 317 5.67 -20.82 -10.99
C SER A 317 7.04 -20.21 -11.25
N ILE A 318 7.42 -19.18 -10.49
CA ILE A 318 8.70 -18.47 -10.65
C ILE A 318 9.73 -18.79 -9.55
N ALA A 319 9.31 -19.45 -8.47
CA ALA A 319 10.19 -19.89 -7.39
C ALA A 319 10.94 -21.19 -7.71
N SER A 320 10.55 -21.90 -8.79
CA SER A 320 11.14 -23.14 -9.28
C SER A 320 12.23 -22.86 -10.33
#